data_653d3e42f12c9754b0e3c45719467e5f
#
_entry.id   653d3e42f12c9754b0e3c45719467e5f
#
_cell.length_a   1.000
_cell.length_b   1.000
_cell.length_c   1.000
_cell.angle_alpha   90.00
_cell.angle_beta   90.00
_cell.angle_gamma   90.00
#
_symmetry.space_group_name_H-M   'P 1'
#
loop_
_entity.id
_entity.type
_entity.pdbx_description
1 polymer ?
#
loop_
_entity_poly.entity_id
_entity_poly.type
_entity_poly.pdbx_seq_one_letter_code
_entity_poly.pdbx_strand_id
1 'polypeptide(L)'
;MDRLVSLVEHSERVCLIELWGLRSPLDKFFAAMQEPYPLLTDLVLDSPDETLPVVPDSFLGGSTPRLISLSLERIPFPGLPKLLLSATQLGYLYLTKIPHAGYISPEALVPALSALPNLGSFKLEFQSPQSHPDPPSRRPPPPTRTVVSFIGFWFQGDSKYLEDLVARIDAPRLIGFYIIFFNQIVSDTAQLAQFIDRTPRLKALENARFAFETWAASVELYARTPYFRTLDVTILCKKLTWQLLSLQRVITSPLPLLSTSENLYIYEIKSSELYWLDHIDPALWLELLHPF
;
A
#
# COMPACT_ATOMS: atom_id res chain seq x y z
N MET A 1 -4.21 20.45 -24.69
CA MET A 1 -5.36 19.82 -24.00
C MET A 1 -6.47 19.45 -24.99
N ASP A 2 -6.93 20.37 -25.85
CA ASP A 2 -8.05 20.08 -26.80
C ASP A 2 -7.78 18.89 -27.74
N ARG A 3 -6.53 18.69 -28.18
CA ARG A 3 -6.15 17.52 -28.99
C ARG A 3 -6.24 16.20 -28.20
N LEU A 4 -5.93 16.21 -26.91
CA LEU A 4 -6.09 15.01 -26.05
C LEU A 4 -7.57 14.70 -25.83
N VAL A 5 -8.38 15.73 -25.58
CA VAL A 5 -9.84 15.57 -25.46
C VAL A 5 -10.42 14.95 -26.72
N SER A 6 -10.05 15.44 -27.91
CA SER A 6 -10.50 14.89 -29.18
C SER A 6 -10.07 13.42 -29.43
N LEU A 7 -8.92 13.01 -28.87
CA LEU A 7 -8.49 11.60 -28.97
C LEU A 7 -9.30 10.67 -28.07
N VAL A 8 -9.64 11.11 -26.87
CA VAL A 8 -10.43 10.30 -25.91
C VAL A 8 -11.93 10.24 -26.26
N GLU A 9 -12.42 11.12 -27.14
CA GLU A 9 -13.79 11.05 -27.68
C GLU A 9 -14.05 9.77 -28.53
N HIS A 10 -12.99 9.09 -29.01
CA HIS A 10 -13.07 7.82 -29.73
C HIS A 10 -12.90 6.60 -28.81
N SER A 11 -13.68 6.56 -27.73
CA SER A 11 -13.57 5.57 -26.65
C SER A 11 -13.62 4.10 -27.11
N GLU A 12 -14.31 3.83 -28.24
CA GLU A 12 -14.45 2.50 -28.80
C GLU A 12 -13.17 1.90 -29.44
N ARG A 13 -12.11 2.70 -29.58
CA ARG A 13 -10.82 2.28 -30.16
C ARG A 13 -9.66 2.35 -29.19
N VAL A 14 -9.88 2.96 -28.03
CA VAL A 14 -8.82 3.19 -27.07
C VAL A 14 -8.60 1.96 -26.21
N CYS A 15 -7.41 1.36 -26.31
CA CYS A 15 -7.01 0.20 -25.51
C CYS A 15 -6.09 0.56 -24.36
N LEU A 16 -5.30 1.64 -24.50
CA LEU A 16 -4.32 2.06 -23.52
C LEU A 16 -4.34 3.58 -23.39
N ILE A 17 -4.32 4.06 -22.15
CA ILE A 17 -4.16 5.47 -21.82
C ILE A 17 -3.02 5.58 -20.79
N GLU A 18 -1.94 6.25 -21.17
CA GLU A 18 -0.83 6.58 -20.29
C GLU A 18 -0.57 8.08 -20.33
N LEU A 19 -0.85 8.76 -19.23
CA LEU A 19 -0.69 10.20 -19.11
C LEU A 19 0.14 10.52 -17.86
N TRP A 20 1.31 11.08 -18.10
CA TRP A 20 2.28 11.47 -17.08
C TRP A 20 2.38 12.99 -16.96
N GLY A 21 2.55 13.48 -15.75
CA GLY A 21 2.74 14.90 -15.52
C GLY A 21 1.51 15.74 -15.85
N LEU A 22 0.32 15.21 -15.66
CA LEU A 22 -0.94 15.91 -15.89
C LEU A 22 -1.01 17.18 -15.03
N ARG A 23 -1.26 18.31 -15.67
CA ARG A 23 -1.44 19.61 -15.02
C ARG A 23 -2.80 20.21 -15.37
N SER A 24 -3.32 21.00 -14.46
CA SER A 24 -4.60 21.72 -14.65
C SER A 24 -4.70 22.43 -16.01
N PRO A 25 -5.87 22.45 -16.70
CA PRO A 25 -7.17 22.01 -16.19
C PRO A 25 -7.56 20.59 -16.61
N LEU A 26 -7.61 19.66 -15.64
CA LEU A 26 -8.01 18.26 -15.87
C LEU A 26 -9.54 18.08 -15.92
N ASP A 27 -10.32 19.07 -15.49
CA ASP A 27 -11.79 19.01 -15.53
C ASP A 27 -12.32 18.64 -16.91
N LYS A 28 -11.78 19.25 -17.97
CA LYS A 28 -12.19 18.96 -19.35
C LYS A 28 -11.82 17.53 -19.76
N PHE A 29 -10.67 17.03 -19.30
CA PHE A 29 -10.24 15.69 -19.59
C PHE A 29 -11.14 14.66 -18.89
N PHE A 30 -11.40 14.82 -17.59
CA PHE A 30 -12.30 13.94 -16.87
C PHE A 30 -13.75 14.04 -17.37
N ALA A 31 -14.19 15.23 -17.83
CA ALA A 31 -15.49 15.42 -18.45
C ALA A 31 -15.61 14.64 -19.78
N ALA A 32 -14.54 14.60 -20.58
CA ALA A 32 -14.52 13.83 -21.84
C ALA A 32 -14.45 12.31 -21.61
N MET A 33 -13.96 11.86 -20.45
CA MET A 33 -13.84 10.43 -20.10
C MET A 33 -15.03 9.88 -19.30
N GLN A 34 -16.23 10.40 -19.51
CA GLN A 34 -17.44 9.91 -18.83
C GLN A 34 -18.18 8.82 -19.64
N GLU A 35 -17.81 8.65 -20.89
CA GLU A 35 -18.34 7.57 -21.72
C GLU A 35 -17.62 6.23 -21.45
N PRO A 36 -18.26 5.09 -21.72
CA PRO A 36 -17.63 3.77 -21.58
C PRO A 36 -16.43 3.57 -22.51
N TYR A 37 -15.38 2.93 -22.01
CA TYR A 37 -14.18 2.53 -22.75
C TYR A 37 -14.11 0.99 -22.84
N PRO A 38 -14.86 0.35 -23.74
CA PRO A 38 -15.06 -1.10 -23.74
C PRO A 38 -13.81 -1.92 -24.08
N LEU A 39 -12.81 -1.29 -24.72
CA LEU A 39 -11.55 -1.95 -25.12
C LEU A 39 -10.37 -1.56 -24.22
N LEU A 40 -10.56 -0.70 -23.23
CA LEU A 40 -9.48 -0.23 -22.36
C LEU A 40 -8.93 -1.38 -21.50
N THR A 41 -7.64 -1.68 -21.67
CA THR A 41 -6.91 -2.69 -20.90
C THR A 41 -5.97 -2.07 -19.89
N ASP A 42 -5.42 -0.88 -20.19
CA ASP A 42 -4.40 -0.24 -19.36
C ASP A 42 -4.70 1.25 -19.18
N LEU A 43 -4.71 1.69 -17.94
CA LEU A 43 -4.90 3.09 -17.57
C LEU A 43 -3.84 3.53 -16.57
N VAL A 44 -3.01 4.49 -16.96
CA VAL A 44 -2.02 5.14 -16.11
C VAL A 44 -2.26 6.64 -16.12
N LEU A 45 -2.54 7.21 -14.94
CA LEU A 45 -2.66 8.64 -14.74
C LEU A 45 -1.73 9.08 -13.62
N ASP A 46 -0.84 10.01 -13.91
CA ASP A 46 0.03 10.66 -12.93
C ASP A 46 -0.10 12.17 -13.01
N SER A 47 -0.12 12.82 -11.86
CA SER A 47 -0.08 14.26 -11.77
C SER A 47 0.92 14.76 -10.74
N PRO A 48 1.74 15.75 -11.08
CA PRO A 48 2.60 16.43 -10.12
C PRO A 48 1.83 17.42 -9.23
N ASP A 49 0.61 17.84 -9.64
CA ASP A 49 -0.14 18.85 -8.93
C ASP A 49 -0.82 18.29 -7.68
N GLU A 50 -0.72 19.00 -6.56
CA GLU A 50 -1.35 18.60 -5.29
C GLU A 50 -2.86 18.92 -5.24
N THR A 51 -3.31 19.86 -6.09
CA THR A 51 -4.69 20.32 -6.13
C THR A 51 -5.38 19.90 -7.42
N LEU A 52 -5.72 18.62 -7.51
CA LEU A 52 -6.46 18.09 -8.65
C LEU A 52 -7.96 18.07 -8.39
N PRO A 53 -8.78 18.24 -9.45
CA PRO A 53 -10.18 17.95 -9.34
C PRO A 53 -10.42 16.48 -9.01
N VAL A 54 -11.44 16.23 -8.20
CA VAL A 54 -11.87 14.87 -7.86
C VAL A 54 -12.43 14.21 -9.10
N VAL A 55 -11.97 13.00 -9.40
CA VAL A 55 -12.48 12.20 -10.51
C VAL A 55 -13.96 11.87 -10.26
N PRO A 56 -14.86 12.14 -11.22
CA PRO A 56 -16.29 11.90 -11.04
C PRO A 56 -16.64 10.40 -11.03
N ASP A 57 -17.71 10.04 -10.35
CA ASP A 57 -18.21 8.65 -10.28
C ASP A 57 -18.56 8.05 -11.66
N SER A 58 -18.87 8.89 -12.65
CA SER A 58 -19.17 8.52 -14.04
C SER A 58 -17.92 8.29 -14.90
N PHE A 59 -16.74 8.44 -14.33
CA PHE A 59 -15.48 8.24 -15.05
C PHE A 59 -15.44 6.87 -15.73
N LEU A 60 -15.01 6.82 -16.99
CA LEU A 60 -15.03 5.62 -17.85
C LEU A 60 -16.43 4.97 -18.00
N GLY A 61 -17.50 5.78 -17.92
CA GLY A 61 -18.86 5.28 -17.92
C GLY A 61 -19.23 4.43 -16.68
N GLY A 62 -18.43 4.53 -15.61
CA GLY A 62 -18.59 3.74 -14.38
C GLY A 62 -18.30 2.25 -14.54
N SER A 63 -17.70 1.80 -15.67
CA SER A 63 -17.46 0.37 -15.93
C SER A 63 -16.25 0.13 -16.84
N THR A 64 -15.39 -0.81 -16.44
CA THR A 64 -14.15 -1.17 -17.16
C THR A 64 -13.91 -2.68 -17.19
N PRO A 65 -14.75 -3.46 -17.89
CA PRO A 65 -14.73 -4.93 -17.78
C PRO A 65 -13.45 -5.58 -18.33
N ARG A 66 -12.70 -4.90 -19.20
CA ARG A 66 -11.46 -5.41 -19.80
C ARG A 66 -10.17 -4.86 -19.18
N LEU A 67 -10.29 -4.01 -18.17
CA LEU A 67 -9.13 -3.39 -17.55
C LEU A 67 -8.25 -4.46 -16.88
N ILE A 68 -6.98 -4.51 -17.26
CA ILE A 68 -5.95 -5.42 -16.75
C ILE A 68 -5.03 -4.69 -15.78
N SER A 69 -4.71 -3.42 -16.08
CA SER A 69 -3.81 -2.60 -15.29
C SER A 69 -4.41 -1.22 -15.02
N LEU A 70 -4.43 -0.83 -13.75
CA LEU A 70 -4.84 0.50 -13.30
C LEU A 70 -3.76 1.09 -12.39
N SER A 71 -3.21 2.22 -12.78
CA SER A 71 -2.25 3.00 -12.00
C SER A 71 -2.69 4.45 -11.88
N LEU A 72 -2.91 4.90 -10.65
CA LEU A 72 -3.28 6.28 -10.33
C LEU A 72 -2.26 6.83 -9.34
N GLU A 73 -1.52 7.86 -9.73
CA GLU A 73 -0.59 8.54 -8.84
C GLU A 73 -1.05 9.98 -8.58
N ARG A 74 -1.28 10.33 -7.30
CA ARG A 74 -1.82 11.62 -6.86
C ARG A 74 -3.21 11.99 -7.43
N ILE A 75 -3.93 11.04 -7.96
CA ILE A 75 -5.27 11.26 -8.53
C ILE A 75 -6.34 10.99 -7.46
N PRO A 76 -7.14 12.01 -7.05
CA PRO A 76 -8.20 11.81 -6.08
C PRO A 76 -9.43 11.15 -6.73
N PHE A 77 -9.69 9.89 -6.40
CA PHE A 77 -10.81 9.13 -6.94
C PHE A 77 -11.56 8.34 -5.83
N PRO A 78 -12.37 9.01 -4.99
CA PRO A 78 -13.12 8.34 -3.93
C PRO A 78 -14.17 7.35 -4.44
N GLY A 79 -14.69 7.55 -5.66
CA GLY A 79 -15.63 6.64 -6.35
C GLY A 79 -14.99 5.36 -6.92
N LEU A 80 -13.66 5.22 -6.86
CA LEU A 80 -12.93 4.09 -7.40
C LEU A 80 -13.49 2.71 -7.00
N PRO A 81 -13.90 2.44 -5.76
CA PRO A 81 -14.45 1.14 -5.39
C PRO A 81 -15.62 0.69 -6.24
N LYS A 82 -16.49 1.61 -6.70
CA LYS A 82 -17.60 1.29 -7.60
C LYS A 82 -17.12 0.86 -8.98
N LEU A 83 -16.14 1.57 -9.55
CA LEU A 83 -15.53 1.23 -10.84
C LEU A 83 -14.91 -0.17 -10.79
N LEU A 84 -14.19 -0.48 -9.71
CA LEU A 84 -13.50 -1.76 -9.54
C LEU A 84 -14.45 -2.97 -9.52
N LEU A 85 -15.71 -2.81 -9.12
CA LEU A 85 -16.70 -3.91 -9.14
C LEU A 85 -16.93 -4.47 -10.54
N SER A 86 -16.66 -3.70 -11.59
CA SER A 86 -16.78 -4.14 -12.98
C SER A 86 -15.47 -4.66 -13.60
N ALA A 87 -14.32 -4.36 -12.96
CA ALA A 87 -12.98 -4.61 -13.50
C ALA A 87 -12.48 -6.05 -13.23
N THR A 88 -13.27 -7.06 -13.55
CA THR A 88 -13.03 -8.47 -13.16
C THR A 88 -11.74 -9.08 -13.73
N GLN A 89 -11.14 -8.47 -14.76
CA GLN A 89 -9.87 -8.91 -15.35
C GLN A 89 -8.64 -8.22 -14.76
N LEU A 90 -8.83 -7.30 -13.80
CA LEU A 90 -7.75 -6.51 -13.25
C LEU A 90 -6.70 -7.39 -12.55
N GLY A 91 -5.46 -7.32 -13.04
CA GLY A 91 -4.29 -8.01 -12.50
C GLY A 91 -3.38 -7.11 -11.66
N TYR A 92 -3.38 -5.81 -11.97
CA TYR A 92 -2.50 -4.81 -11.36
C TYR A 92 -3.30 -3.59 -10.95
N LEU A 93 -3.28 -3.27 -9.66
CA LEU A 93 -3.93 -2.08 -9.08
C LEU A 93 -2.91 -1.28 -8.27
N TYR A 94 -2.51 -0.12 -8.77
CA TYR A 94 -1.54 0.77 -8.13
C TYR A 94 -2.17 2.13 -7.84
N LEU A 95 -2.38 2.40 -6.56
CA LEU A 95 -2.92 3.64 -6.03
C LEU A 95 -1.81 4.28 -5.19
N THR A 96 -1.09 5.23 -5.77
CA THR A 96 0.10 5.79 -5.16
C THR A 96 -0.06 7.27 -4.84
N LYS A 97 0.52 7.69 -3.72
CA LYS A 97 0.45 9.08 -3.23
C LYS A 97 -0.99 9.60 -3.18
N ILE A 98 -1.93 8.77 -2.70
CA ILE A 98 -3.35 9.12 -2.61
C ILE A 98 -3.50 10.37 -1.75
N PRO A 99 -4.07 11.48 -2.28
CA PRO A 99 -4.33 12.68 -1.51
C PRO A 99 -5.55 12.50 -0.59
N HIS A 100 -5.74 13.43 0.36
CA HIS A 100 -6.89 13.38 1.29
C HIS A 100 -8.26 13.30 0.57
N ALA A 101 -8.44 14.06 -0.51
CA ALA A 101 -9.67 14.02 -1.31
C ALA A 101 -9.93 12.69 -2.02
N GLY A 102 -8.91 11.84 -2.16
CA GLY A 102 -9.00 10.50 -2.74
C GLY A 102 -9.09 9.37 -1.71
N TYR A 103 -9.27 9.70 -0.42
CA TYR A 103 -9.34 8.69 0.62
C TYR A 103 -10.46 7.66 0.39
N ILE A 104 -10.11 6.40 0.53
CA ILE A 104 -11.03 5.26 0.44
C ILE A 104 -10.95 4.49 1.75
N SER A 105 -12.07 4.30 2.42
CA SER A 105 -12.08 3.55 3.68
C SER A 105 -11.88 2.05 3.44
N PRO A 106 -11.33 1.29 4.41
CA PRO A 106 -11.23 -0.17 4.32
C PRO A 106 -12.57 -0.85 4.04
N GLU A 107 -13.67 -0.35 4.63
CA GLU A 107 -15.02 -0.87 4.39
C GLU A 107 -15.47 -0.74 2.94
N ALA A 108 -15.11 0.36 2.28
CA ALA A 108 -15.44 0.59 0.88
C ALA A 108 -14.50 -0.18 -0.07
N LEU A 109 -13.24 -0.36 0.33
CA LEU A 109 -12.22 -1.00 -0.49
C LEU A 109 -12.36 -2.53 -0.52
N VAL A 110 -12.64 -3.18 0.62
CA VAL A 110 -12.67 -4.64 0.73
C VAL A 110 -13.66 -5.32 -0.23
N PRO A 111 -14.92 -4.86 -0.38
CA PRO A 111 -15.84 -5.42 -1.38
C PRO A 111 -15.32 -5.31 -2.80
N ALA A 112 -14.66 -4.19 -3.15
CA ALA A 112 -14.06 -4.01 -4.46
C ALA A 112 -12.92 -5.00 -4.70
N LEU A 113 -12.01 -5.18 -3.72
CA LEU A 113 -10.93 -6.17 -3.83
C LEU A 113 -11.45 -7.60 -3.98
N SER A 114 -12.57 -7.94 -3.35
CA SER A 114 -13.18 -9.27 -3.45
C SER A 114 -13.75 -9.56 -4.85
N ALA A 115 -14.13 -8.51 -5.58
CA ALA A 115 -14.64 -8.62 -6.94
C ALA A 115 -13.54 -8.80 -7.99
N LEU A 116 -12.25 -8.82 -7.58
CA LEU A 116 -11.07 -8.87 -8.46
C LEU A 116 -10.35 -10.23 -8.35
N PRO A 117 -10.86 -11.31 -8.96
CA PRO A 117 -10.31 -12.66 -8.80
C PRO A 117 -8.91 -12.82 -9.41
N ASN A 118 -8.55 -11.97 -10.38
CA ASN A 118 -7.28 -12.00 -11.09
C ASN A 118 -6.23 -11.03 -10.50
N LEU A 119 -6.56 -10.27 -9.46
CA LEU A 119 -5.65 -9.29 -8.89
C LEU A 119 -4.40 -9.98 -8.32
N GLY A 120 -3.27 -9.80 -9.00
CA GLY A 120 -1.98 -10.37 -8.60
C GLY A 120 -1.14 -9.38 -7.80
N SER A 121 -1.20 -8.10 -8.13
CA SER A 121 -0.39 -7.05 -7.53
C SER A 121 -1.27 -5.89 -7.08
N PHE A 122 -1.19 -5.58 -5.80
CA PHE A 122 -1.93 -4.47 -5.19
C PHE A 122 -0.99 -3.51 -4.48
N LYS A 123 -1.09 -2.23 -4.82
CA LYS A 123 -0.32 -1.15 -4.19
C LYS A 123 -1.25 -0.06 -3.70
N LEU A 124 -1.14 0.29 -2.43
CA LEU A 124 -1.95 1.31 -1.76
C LEU A 124 -1.04 2.22 -0.94
N GLU A 125 -0.79 3.42 -1.44
CA GLU A 125 0.09 4.39 -0.80
C GLU A 125 -0.63 5.72 -0.61
N PHE A 126 -0.74 6.17 0.62
CA PHE A 126 -1.22 7.52 0.95
C PHE A 126 -0.09 8.54 0.81
N GLN A 127 -0.43 9.78 0.48
CA GLN A 127 0.55 10.85 0.28
C GLN A 127 1.19 11.30 1.60
N SER A 128 0.40 11.33 2.67
CA SER A 128 0.84 11.82 3.99
C SER A 128 -0.03 11.24 5.10
N PRO A 129 0.40 11.33 6.38
CA PRO A 129 -0.43 10.94 7.52
C PRO A 129 -1.78 11.66 7.57
N GLN A 130 -1.84 12.89 7.07
CA GLN A 130 -3.07 13.71 7.04
C GLN A 130 -4.01 13.33 5.90
N SER A 131 -3.58 12.49 4.98
CA SER A 131 -4.45 11.96 3.90
C SER A 131 -5.55 11.04 4.44
N HIS A 132 -5.53 10.74 5.72
CA HIS A 132 -6.50 9.91 6.40
C HIS A 132 -7.42 10.79 7.28
N PRO A 133 -8.73 10.84 7.05
CA PRO A 133 -9.65 11.49 7.99
C PRO A 133 -9.64 10.74 9.32
N ASP A 134 -9.82 11.46 10.43
CA ASP A 134 -9.97 10.83 11.73
C ASP A 134 -11.04 9.74 11.65
N PRO A 135 -10.72 8.49 12.02
CA PRO A 135 -11.67 7.40 11.88
C PRO A 135 -12.92 7.70 12.71
N PRO A 136 -14.11 7.68 12.10
CA PRO A 136 -15.33 7.60 12.90
C PRO A 136 -15.20 6.38 13.80
N SER A 137 -15.69 6.48 15.02
CA SER A 137 -15.62 5.47 16.09
C SER A 137 -15.48 4.04 15.53
N ARG A 138 -14.37 3.37 15.86
CA ARG A 138 -14.00 2.04 15.37
C ARG A 138 -15.21 1.10 15.37
N ARG A 139 -15.71 0.76 14.21
CA ARG A 139 -16.62 -0.38 14.09
C ARG A 139 -15.81 -1.64 14.31
N PRO A 140 -16.30 -2.59 15.13
CA PRO A 140 -15.60 -3.87 15.28
C PRO A 140 -15.42 -4.52 13.89
N PRO A 141 -14.29 -5.22 13.66
CA PRO A 141 -14.10 -5.94 12.42
C PRO A 141 -15.26 -6.92 12.19
N PRO A 142 -15.67 -7.16 10.94
CA PRO A 142 -16.73 -8.08 10.64
C PRO A 142 -16.38 -9.50 11.12
N PRO A 143 -17.35 -10.32 11.50
CA PRO A 143 -17.11 -11.68 11.99
C PRO A 143 -16.53 -12.59 10.87
N THR A 144 -16.77 -12.25 9.61
CA THR A 144 -16.26 -12.97 8.45
C THR A 144 -15.30 -12.11 7.65
N ARG A 145 -14.17 -12.70 7.27
CA ARG A 145 -13.16 -12.03 6.45
C ARG A 145 -13.39 -12.33 4.97
N THR A 146 -13.04 -11.36 4.16
CA THR A 146 -13.13 -11.47 2.71
C THR A 146 -11.83 -12.05 2.15
N VAL A 147 -11.92 -13.10 1.35
CA VAL A 147 -10.77 -13.68 0.67
C VAL A 147 -10.40 -12.82 -0.53
N VAL A 148 -9.11 -12.44 -0.62
CA VAL A 148 -8.54 -11.66 -1.72
C VAL A 148 -7.45 -12.44 -2.45
N SER A 149 -7.20 -12.10 -3.72
CA SER A 149 -6.42 -12.94 -4.64
C SER A 149 -4.97 -12.52 -4.79
N PHE A 150 -4.58 -11.32 -4.35
CA PHE A 150 -3.26 -10.77 -4.64
C PHE A 150 -2.10 -11.61 -4.08
N ILE A 151 -1.00 -11.59 -4.85
CA ILE A 151 0.25 -12.28 -4.55
C ILE A 151 1.25 -11.30 -3.91
N GLY A 152 1.24 -10.05 -4.35
CA GLY A 152 2.04 -8.95 -3.79
C GLY A 152 1.15 -7.83 -3.28
N PHE A 153 1.46 -7.35 -2.07
CA PHE A 153 0.78 -6.20 -1.46
C PHE A 153 1.80 -5.19 -0.96
N TRP A 154 1.68 -3.94 -1.43
CA TRP A 154 2.46 -2.79 -0.98
C TRP A 154 1.54 -1.79 -0.31
N PHE A 155 1.87 -1.43 0.89
CA PHE A 155 1.13 -0.46 1.69
C PHE A 155 2.05 0.66 2.17
N GLN A 156 1.62 1.92 2.01
CA GLN A 156 2.24 3.06 2.69
C GLN A 156 1.15 3.90 3.32
N GLY A 157 1.23 4.10 4.64
CA GLY A 157 0.20 4.84 5.34
C GLY A 157 0.27 4.77 6.87
N ASP A 158 -0.88 5.02 7.47
CA ASP A 158 -1.09 4.92 8.91
C ASP A 158 -1.30 3.47 9.35
N SER A 159 -0.72 3.09 10.52
CA SER A 159 -0.86 1.74 11.07
C SER A 159 -2.32 1.38 11.36
N LYS A 160 -3.13 2.34 11.81
CA LYS A 160 -4.56 2.09 12.10
C LYS A 160 -5.37 1.73 10.87
N TYR A 161 -5.06 2.36 9.72
CA TYR A 161 -5.69 2.00 8.46
C TYR A 161 -5.34 0.55 8.08
N LEU A 162 -4.06 0.21 8.15
CA LEU A 162 -3.61 -1.14 7.81
C LEU A 162 -4.25 -2.19 8.75
N GLU A 163 -4.27 -1.92 10.04
CA GLU A 163 -4.92 -2.78 11.05
C GLU A 163 -6.39 -3.06 10.71
N ASP A 164 -7.15 -2.01 10.35
CA ASP A 164 -8.56 -2.17 9.98
C ASP A 164 -8.72 -2.93 8.65
N LEU A 165 -7.86 -2.67 7.66
CA LEU A 165 -7.89 -3.38 6.39
C LEU A 165 -7.58 -4.87 6.55
N VAL A 166 -6.47 -5.22 7.23
CA VAL A 166 -6.05 -6.63 7.40
C VAL A 166 -6.98 -7.42 8.34
N ALA A 167 -7.71 -6.73 9.22
CA ALA A 167 -8.74 -7.35 10.05
C ALA A 167 -9.92 -7.88 9.21
N ARG A 168 -10.14 -7.33 8.02
CA ARG A 168 -11.29 -7.62 7.15
C ARG A 168 -10.98 -8.59 6.00
N ILE A 169 -9.70 -8.88 5.74
CA ILE A 169 -9.28 -9.70 4.60
C ILE A 169 -8.48 -10.93 5.03
N ASP A 170 -8.53 -11.95 4.17
CA ASP A 170 -7.60 -13.07 4.15
C ASP A 170 -6.94 -13.15 2.77
N ALA A 171 -5.62 -13.26 2.73
CA ALA A 171 -4.83 -13.28 1.50
C ALA A 171 -3.97 -14.56 1.40
N PRO A 172 -4.56 -15.74 1.16
CA PRO A 172 -3.85 -17.02 1.25
C PRO A 172 -2.76 -17.19 0.18
N ARG A 173 -2.81 -16.39 -0.90
CA ARG A 173 -1.84 -16.42 -1.99
C ARG A 173 -0.69 -15.42 -1.82
N LEU A 174 -0.76 -14.56 -0.81
CA LEU A 174 0.22 -13.51 -0.58
C LEU A 174 1.62 -14.10 -0.31
N ILE A 175 2.61 -13.67 -1.10
CA ILE A 175 4.03 -14.06 -0.97
C ILE A 175 4.93 -12.86 -0.69
N GLY A 176 4.54 -11.65 -1.09
CA GLY A 176 5.26 -10.41 -0.85
C GLY A 176 4.38 -9.38 -0.17
N PHE A 177 4.79 -8.94 1.03
CA PHE A 177 4.08 -7.92 1.79
C PHE A 177 5.05 -6.83 2.22
N TYR A 178 4.88 -5.62 1.67
CA TYR A 178 5.72 -4.46 1.90
C TYR A 178 4.92 -3.39 2.60
N ILE A 179 5.39 -2.96 3.75
CA ILE A 179 4.70 -2.01 4.60
C ILE A 179 5.63 -0.83 4.87
N ILE A 180 5.16 0.39 4.61
CA ILE A 180 5.84 1.63 4.96
C ILE A 180 4.92 2.43 5.88
N PHE A 181 5.30 2.58 7.13
CA PHE A 181 4.59 3.44 8.06
C PHE A 181 5.18 4.86 8.03
N PHE A 182 4.29 5.85 8.00
CA PHE A 182 4.68 7.24 8.17
C PHE A 182 5.26 7.49 9.57
N ASN A 183 5.95 8.59 9.71
CA ASN A 183 6.56 9.19 10.88
C ASN A 183 5.72 9.10 12.19
N GLN A 184 5.47 7.90 12.66
CA GLN A 184 4.64 7.60 13.81
C GLN A 184 5.15 6.39 14.58
N ILE A 185 4.91 6.41 15.90
CA ILE A 185 5.10 5.22 16.73
C ILE A 185 3.93 4.27 16.45
N VAL A 186 4.22 3.09 15.95
CA VAL A 186 3.23 2.03 15.73
C VAL A 186 2.70 1.59 17.10
N SER A 187 1.43 1.90 17.40
CA SER A 187 0.86 1.69 18.72
C SER A 187 0.10 0.39 18.91
N ASP A 188 -0.47 -0.13 17.82
CA ASP A 188 -1.30 -1.34 17.83
C ASP A 188 -1.09 -2.10 16.52
N THR A 189 -0.72 -3.37 16.61
CA THR A 189 -0.41 -4.24 15.47
C THR A 189 -1.01 -5.64 15.62
N ALA A 190 -2.00 -5.76 16.51
CA ALA A 190 -2.61 -7.05 16.84
C ALA A 190 -3.30 -7.71 15.63
N GLN A 191 -3.98 -6.94 14.77
CA GLN A 191 -4.64 -7.47 13.58
C GLN A 191 -3.62 -7.82 12.49
N LEU A 192 -2.54 -7.04 12.37
CA LEU A 192 -1.43 -7.35 11.47
C LEU A 192 -0.75 -8.65 11.89
N ALA A 193 -0.50 -8.85 13.19
CA ALA A 193 0.03 -10.10 13.73
C ALA A 193 -0.85 -11.30 13.35
N GLN A 194 -2.15 -11.19 13.60
CA GLN A 194 -3.12 -12.22 13.24
C GLN A 194 -3.18 -12.46 11.72
N PHE A 195 -3.07 -11.40 10.91
CA PHE A 195 -3.04 -11.52 9.45
C PHE A 195 -1.80 -12.27 8.97
N ILE A 196 -0.63 -11.95 9.50
CA ILE A 196 0.62 -12.65 9.19
C ILE A 196 0.51 -14.12 9.62
N ASP A 197 0.01 -14.38 10.84
CA ASP A 197 -0.12 -15.73 11.36
C ASP A 197 -1.05 -16.62 10.53
N ARG A 198 -2.13 -16.11 9.98
CA ARG A 198 -3.04 -16.86 9.11
C ARG A 198 -2.64 -16.89 7.63
N THR A 199 -1.54 -16.17 7.25
CA THR A 199 -1.01 -16.17 5.88
C THR A 199 0.12 -17.20 5.75
N PRO A 200 -0.11 -18.38 5.12
CA PRO A 200 0.81 -19.51 5.23
C PRO A 200 2.24 -19.23 4.76
N ARG A 201 2.38 -18.40 3.71
CA ARG A 201 3.70 -18.12 3.14
C ARG A 201 4.50 -17.08 3.94
N LEU A 202 3.84 -16.25 4.72
CA LEU A 202 4.52 -15.32 5.62
C LEU A 202 5.02 -15.99 6.90
N LYS A 203 4.60 -17.22 7.19
CA LYS A 203 5.12 -18.00 8.32
C LYS A 203 6.46 -18.71 8.06
N ALA A 204 6.83 -18.91 6.80
CA ALA A 204 7.99 -19.70 6.42
C ALA A 204 9.24 -18.82 6.21
N LEU A 205 9.49 -17.88 7.13
CA LEU A 205 10.59 -16.93 7.04
C LEU A 205 11.73 -17.39 7.96
N GLU A 206 12.91 -17.58 7.39
CA GLU A 206 14.06 -18.16 8.09
C GLU A 206 15.13 -17.10 8.41
N ASN A 207 15.12 -15.98 7.69
CA ASN A 207 16.15 -14.95 7.81
C ASN A 207 15.51 -13.60 8.13
N ALA A 208 16.18 -12.83 8.98
CA ALA A 208 15.81 -11.48 9.33
C ALA A 208 16.93 -10.50 8.99
N ARG A 209 16.57 -9.32 8.47
CA ARG A 209 17.49 -8.24 8.16
C ARG A 209 16.97 -6.95 8.74
N PHE A 210 17.78 -6.27 9.55
CA PHE A 210 17.54 -4.92 10.01
C PHE A 210 18.39 -3.94 9.20
N ALA A 211 17.77 -2.87 8.72
CA ALA A 211 18.49 -1.79 8.06
C ALA A 211 18.10 -0.45 8.70
N PHE A 212 19.10 0.40 8.92
CA PHE A 212 18.94 1.72 9.51
C PHE A 212 19.44 2.77 8.54
N GLU A 213 18.61 3.77 8.28
CA GLU A 213 18.89 4.89 7.40
C GLU A 213 18.59 6.21 8.12
N THR A 214 19.04 7.34 7.55
CA THR A 214 18.85 8.68 8.14
C THR A 214 17.40 8.99 8.50
N TRP A 215 16.46 8.49 7.71
CA TRP A 215 15.03 8.81 7.85
C TRP A 215 14.14 7.58 7.91
N ALA A 216 14.71 6.40 7.98
CA ALA A 216 13.96 5.15 8.01
C ALA A 216 14.69 4.08 8.80
N ALA A 217 13.92 3.18 9.38
CA ALA A 217 14.42 1.90 9.84
C ALA A 217 13.51 0.81 9.30
N SER A 218 14.08 -0.32 8.88
CA SER A 218 13.32 -1.43 8.33
C SER A 218 13.69 -2.76 8.95
N VAL A 219 12.71 -3.65 8.97
CA VAL A 219 12.90 -5.08 9.19
C VAL A 219 12.37 -5.82 7.97
N GLU A 220 13.23 -6.63 7.40
CA GLU A 220 12.93 -7.48 6.26
C GLU A 220 13.04 -8.94 6.69
N LEU A 221 11.97 -9.69 6.51
CA LEU A 221 11.96 -11.15 6.70
C LEU A 221 11.87 -11.83 5.34
N TYR A 222 12.70 -12.84 5.11
CA TYR A 222 12.75 -13.51 3.82
C TYR A 222 13.07 -15.00 3.95
N ALA A 223 12.61 -15.78 2.99
CA ALA A 223 12.94 -17.20 2.87
C ALA A 223 14.38 -17.38 2.36
N ARG A 224 14.94 -18.59 2.46
CA ARG A 224 16.32 -18.94 2.05
C ARG A 224 16.73 -18.49 0.66
N THR A 225 15.78 -18.32 -0.26
CA THR A 225 16.06 -17.85 -1.62
C THR A 225 15.90 -16.33 -1.68
N PRO A 226 16.98 -15.57 -1.96
CA PRO A 226 16.98 -14.09 -1.87
C PRO A 226 16.09 -13.36 -2.89
N TYR A 227 15.43 -14.10 -3.80
CA TYR A 227 14.59 -13.51 -4.85
C TYR A 227 13.12 -13.29 -4.46
N PHE A 228 12.69 -13.81 -3.31
CA PHE A 228 11.33 -13.63 -2.82
C PHE A 228 11.37 -13.00 -1.44
N ARG A 229 11.45 -11.68 -1.41
CA ARG A 229 11.20 -10.92 -0.19
C ARG A 229 9.78 -11.18 0.22
N THR A 230 9.59 -11.56 1.47
CA THR A 230 8.27 -12.03 1.89
C THR A 230 7.57 -11.01 2.76
N LEU A 231 8.27 -10.37 3.69
CA LEU A 231 7.72 -9.33 4.54
C LEU A 231 8.78 -8.26 4.79
N ASP A 232 8.45 -7.02 4.44
CA ASP A 232 9.29 -5.84 4.67
C ASP A 232 8.45 -4.80 5.42
N VAL A 233 8.93 -4.35 6.57
CA VAL A 233 8.29 -3.31 7.36
C VAL A 233 9.27 -2.17 7.54
N THR A 234 8.98 -1.03 6.95
CA THR A 234 9.76 0.19 7.02
C THR A 234 9.03 1.27 7.79
N ILE A 235 9.73 1.97 8.67
CA ILE A 235 9.22 3.09 9.45
C ILE A 235 9.94 4.35 9.03
N LEU A 236 9.21 5.28 8.41
CA LEU A 236 9.74 6.58 8.03
C LEU A 236 9.75 7.50 9.25
N CYS A 237 10.91 7.75 9.81
CA CYS A 237 11.08 8.65 10.95
C CYS A 237 12.49 9.23 11.00
N LYS A 238 12.63 10.55 11.20
CA LYS A 238 13.92 11.21 11.36
C LYS A 238 14.55 11.00 12.73
N LYS A 239 13.74 10.71 13.77
CA LYS A 239 14.23 10.53 15.13
C LYS A 239 14.52 9.06 15.37
N LEU A 240 15.81 8.73 15.53
CA LEU A 240 16.29 7.38 15.76
C LEU A 240 15.60 6.66 16.93
N THR A 241 15.42 7.35 18.06
CA THR A 241 14.72 6.76 19.22
C THR A 241 13.30 6.31 18.87
N TRP A 242 12.60 7.04 18.02
CA TRP A 242 11.27 6.66 17.55
C TRP A 242 11.31 5.52 16.53
N GLN A 243 12.34 5.49 15.67
CA GLN A 243 12.58 4.36 14.76
C GLN A 243 12.72 3.07 15.56
N LEU A 244 13.63 3.07 16.55
CA LEU A 244 13.90 1.90 17.39
C LEU A 244 12.68 1.46 18.20
N LEU A 245 11.98 2.40 18.85
CA LEU A 245 10.78 2.09 19.62
C LEU A 245 9.66 1.52 18.73
N SER A 246 9.51 2.05 17.53
CA SER A 246 8.49 1.55 16.59
C SER A 246 8.86 0.18 16.04
N LEU A 247 10.15 -0.05 15.69
CA LEU A 247 10.64 -1.37 15.29
C LEU A 247 10.46 -2.38 16.41
N GLN A 248 10.84 -2.05 17.63
CA GLN A 248 10.67 -2.92 18.79
C GLN A 248 9.21 -3.37 18.94
N ARG A 249 8.25 -2.45 18.82
CA ARG A 249 6.82 -2.76 18.87
C ARG A 249 6.37 -3.65 17.73
N VAL A 250 6.83 -3.38 16.51
CA VAL A 250 6.56 -4.23 15.34
C VAL A 250 7.14 -5.64 15.53
N ILE A 251 8.33 -5.74 16.09
CA ILE A 251 9.01 -7.02 16.33
C ILE A 251 8.31 -7.83 17.42
N THR A 252 7.99 -7.19 18.54
CA THR A 252 7.46 -7.88 19.73
C THR A 252 5.99 -8.27 19.61
N SER A 253 5.21 -7.57 18.80
CA SER A 253 3.77 -7.80 18.67
C SER A 253 3.39 -8.61 17.41
N PRO A 254 3.72 -8.17 16.16
CA PRO A 254 3.27 -8.90 14.96
C PRO A 254 4.26 -9.92 14.43
N LEU A 255 5.52 -9.89 14.89
CA LEU A 255 6.58 -10.74 14.33
C LEU A 255 7.16 -11.75 15.33
N PRO A 256 6.34 -12.60 15.99
CA PRO A 256 6.88 -13.70 16.79
C PRO A 256 7.74 -14.66 15.93
N LEU A 257 7.65 -14.53 14.60
CA LEU A 257 8.48 -15.23 13.61
C LEU A 257 9.98 -14.94 13.75
N LEU A 258 10.34 -13.78 14.33
CA LEU A 258 11.74 -13.44 14.55
C LEU A 258 12.43 -14.39 15.52
N SER A 259 11.71 -14.91 16.50
CA SER A 259 12.24 -15.91 17.45
C SER A 259 12.56 -17.26 16.78
N THR A 260 12.09 -17.51 15.57
CA THR A 260 12.36 -18.72 14.78
C THR A 260 13.34 -18.46 13.63
N SER A 261 13.83 -17.23 13.47
CA SER A 261 14.79 -16.90 12.41
C SER A 261 16.14 -17.57 12.68
N GLU A 262 16.67 -18.27 11.69
CA GLU A 262 17.98 -18.95 11.76
C GLU A 262 19.14 -17.96 11.68
N ASN A 263 18.96 -16.87 10.93
CA ASN A 263 19.99 -15.86 10.71
C ASN A 263 19.44 -14.45 10.87
N LEU A 264 20.18 -13.64 11.60
CA LEU A 264 19.94 -12.22 11.80
C LEU A 264 21.06 -11.40 11.18
N TYR A 265 20.70 -10.48 10.30
CA TYR A 265 21.62 -9.54 9.67
C TYR A 265 21.29 -8.11 10.09
N ILE A 266 22.31 -7.36 10.50
CA ILE A 266 22.16 -5.95 10.88
C ILE A 266 23.01 -5.11 9.94
N TYR A 267 22.39 -4.13 9.28
CA TYR A 267 23.04 -3.26 8.31
C TYR A 267 22.83 -1.80 8.66
N GLU A 268 23.90 -1.06 8.63
CA GLU A 268 23.88 0.39 8.55
C GLU A 268 24.05 0.81 7.09
N ILE A 269 23.06 1.51 6.55
CA ILE A 269 23.19 2.09 5.21
C ILE A 269 23.86 3.45 5.39
N LYS A 270 25.18 3.49 5.16
CA LYS A 270 26.00 4.70 5.28
C LYS A 270 25.51 5.77 4.31
N SER A 271 24.82 6.76 4.82
CA SER A 271 24.84 8.07 4.20
C SER A 271 26.04 8.84 4.76
N SER A 272 26.71 9.66 3.96
CA SER A 272 27.98 10.32 4.25
C SER A 272 28.01 11.25 5.50
N GLU A 273 26.95 11.32 6.28
CA GLU A 273 26.78 12.25 7.39
C GLU A 273 26.48 11.60 8.75
N LEU A 274 26.51 10.27 8.90
CA LEU A 274 25.97 9.62 10.09
C LEU A 274 26.93 8.61 10.74
N TYR A 275 27.55 9.06 11.83
CA TYR A 275 28.14 8.22 12.89
C TYR A 275 27.16 8.05 14.07
N TRP A 276 25.87 7.89 13.82
CA TRP A 276 24.86 7.95 14.89
C TRP A 276 24.57 6.60 15.56
N LEU A 277 24.92 5.48 14.96
CA LEU A 277 24.83 4.18 15.64
C LEU A 277 25.73 4.11 16.89
N ASP A 278 26.85 4.83 16.90
CA ASP A 278 27.75 4.93 18.05
C ASP A 278 27.14 5.69 19.24
N HIS A 279 26.04 6.41 19.02
CA HIS A 279 25.35 7.21 20.02
C HIS A 279 24.04 6.59 20.54
N ILE A 280 23.70 5.37 20.10
CA ILE A 280 22.52 4.68 20.59
C ILE A 280 22.80 4.13 21.97
N ASP A 281 21.89 4.39 22.91
CA ASP A 281 21.91 3.77 24.21
C ASP A 281 21.97 2.24 24.07
N PRO A 282 23.00 1.58 24.62
CA PRO A 282 23.11 0.11 24.58
C PRO A 282 21.86 -0.61 25.11
N ALA A 283 21.13 0.00 26.04
CA ALA A 283 19.89 -0.55 26.56
C ALA A 283 18.82 -0.71 25.48
N LEU A 284 18.70 0.25 24.55
CA LEU A 284 17.74 0.18 23.44
C LEU A 284 18.09 -0.93 22.47
N TRP A 285 19.38 -1.21 22.25
CA TRP A 285 19.83 -2.36 21.45
C TRP A 285 19.48 -3.69 22.12
N LEU A 286 19.71 -3.80 23.41
CA LEU A 286 19.36 -5.01 24.16
C LEU A 286 17.87 -5.26 24.14
N GLU A 287 17.05 -4.22 24.29
CA GLU A 287 15.60 -4.34 24.17
C GLU A 287 15.14 -4.73 22.76
N LEU A 288 15.75 -4.19 21.70
CA LEU A 288 15.45 -4.53 20.32
C LEU A 288 15.80 -5.99 20.01
N LEU A 289 16.93 -6.48 20.53
CA LEU A 289 17.46 -7.81 20.24
C LEU A 289 16.99 -8.88 21.25
N HIS A 290 16.31 -8.49 22.33
CA HIS A 290 15.83 -9.43 23.36
C HIS A 290 14.93 -10.57 22.83
N PRO A 291 14.11 -10.37 21.77
CA PRO A 291 13.30 -11.46 21.20
C PRO A 291 14.09 -12.57 20.50
N PHE A 292 15.40 -12.39 20.27
CA PHE A 292 16.33 -13.32 19.65
C PHE A 292 17.21 -14.00 20.69
#